data_c7b1cb954a97df2deaf94bbd2da8b1bd
#
_entry.id   c7b1cb954a97df2deaf94bbd2da8b1bd
#
_cell.length_a   1.000
_cell.length_b   1.000
_cell.length_c   1.000
_cell.angle_alpha   90.00
_cell.angle_beta   90.00
_cell.angle_gamma   90.00
#
_symmetry.space_group_name_H-M   'P 1'
#
loop_
_entity.id
_entity.type
_entity.pdbx_description
1 polymer ?
#
loop_
_entity_poly.entity_id
_entity_poly.type
_entity_poly.pdbx_seq_one_letter_code
_entity_poly.pdbx_strand_id
1 'polypeptide(L)'
;MTGFEIVILVSLICVMAALYASVGHGGASGYLAIMALLGVSAALMRPSALILNVLVAALATIMFVRAGFFRWQLLWPFLITSIPCAFLAGAYSINEPTFKRLIAATLIIAAVRMFIPQRDAVIRPLPIPLAAVIGGLIGVLSGLVGIGGGILLTPLMILCRWATPREAAAVSAPFILLNSLAGLGGLLSIGFVVEPWLWWASAGAIVGGLIGSRWSIRSGSQLWLRRALGIVLLVAAFKFVITS
;
A
#
# COMPACT_ATOMS: atom_id res chain seq x y z
N MET A 1 8.93 19.21 13.09
CA MET A 1 7.46 19.44 12.96
C MET A 1 6.94 20.04 14.25
N THR A 2 6.08 21.06 14.15
CA THR A 2 5.38 21.63 15.31
C THR A 2 4.32 20.64 15.84
N GLY A 3 3.90 20.78 17.10
CA GLY A 3 2.86 19.92 17.67
C GLY A 3 1.55 19.94 16.86
N PHE A 4 1.19 21.10 16.30
CA PHE A 4 0.01 21.25 15.44
C PHE A 4 0.14 20.48 14.13
N GLU A 5 1.30 20.51 13.46
CA GLU A 5 1.57 19.73 12.25
C GLU A 5 1.49 18.22 12.51
N ILE A 6 1.97 17.76 13.67
CA ILE A 6 1.89 16.35 14.07
C ILE A 6 0.42 15.92 14.24
N VAL A 7 -0.41 16.74 14.87
CA VAL A 7 -1.86 16.43 15.03
C VAL A 7 -2.54 16.32 13.67
N ILE A 8 -2.26 17.23 12.73
CA ILE A 8 -2.80 17.17 11.37
C ILE A 8 -2.31 15.90 10.67
N LEU A 9 -1.02 15.60 10.72
CA LEU A 9 -0.43 14.40 10.11
C LEU A 9 -1.09 13.13 10.62
N VAL A 10 -1.21 12.98 11.94
CA VAL A 10 -1.82 11.79 12.59
C VAL A 10 -3.29 11.66 12.19
N SER A 11 -4.05 12.75 12.19
CA SER A 11 -5.45 12.76 11.81
C SER A 11 -5.65 12.34 10.35
N LEU A 12 -4.84 12.88 9.45
CA LEU A 12 -4.89 12.54 8.02
C LEU A 12 -4.44 11.09 7.77
N ILE A 13 -3.42 10.59 8.47
CA ILE A 13 -3.00 9.18 8.41
C ILE A 13 -4.11 8.26 8.91
N CYS A 14 -4.80 8.61 10.01
CA CYS A 14 -5.94 7.85 10.51
C CYS A 14 -7.06 7.76 9.47
N VAL A 15 -7.44 8.88 8.86
CA VAL A 15 -8.44 8.91 7.79
C VAL A 15 -8.00 8.06 6.60
N MET A 16 -6.75 8.21 6.15
CA MET A 16 -6.21 7.40 5.04
C MET A 16 -6.18 5.91 5.38
N ALA A 17 -5.78 5.54 6.59
CA ALA A 17 -5.82 4.15 7.03
C ALA A 17 -7.24 3.58 6.98
N ALA A 18 -8.24 4.34 7.43
CA ALA A 18 -9.65 3.93 7.36
C ALA A 18 -10.12 3.75 5.90
N LEU A 19 -9.82 4.72 5.04
CA LEU A 19 -10.22 4.70 3.64
C LEU A 19 -9.58 3.53 2.88
N TYR A 20 -8.28 3.31 3.04
CA TYR A 20 -7.56 2.23 2.37
C TYR A 20 -7.92 0.85 2.91
N ALA A 21 -8.03 0.70 4.23
CA ALA A 21 -8.45 -0.55 4.86
C ALA A 21 -9.88 -0.92 4.45
N SER A 22 -10.76 0.06 4.19
CA SER A 22 -12.12 -0.18 3.72
C SER A 22 -12.19 -0.76 2.30
N VAL A 23 -11.14 -0.62 1.50
CA VAL A 23 -11.01 -1.23 0.16
C VAL A 23 -9.99 -2.38 0.13
N GLY A 24 -9.54 -2.85 1.30
CA GLY A 24 -8.63 -3.99 1.43
C GLY A 24 -7.17 -3.68 1.13
N HIS A 25 -6.74 -2.44 1.30
CA HIS A 25 -5.35 -2.00 1.06
C HIS A 25 -4.69 -1.48 2.34
N GLY A 26 -3.35 -1.52 2.40
CA GLY A 26 -2.57 -1.09 3.56
C GLY A 26 -2.47 0.42 3.77
N GLY A 27 -2.59 1.22 2.70
CA GLY A 27 -2.62 2.68 2.79
C GLY A 27 -1.32 3.43 2.49
N ALA A 28 -0.21 2.75 2.19
CA ALA A 28 1.10 3.41 2.01
C ALA A 28 1.10 4.55 0.99
N SER A 29 0.45 4.38 -0.17
CA SER A 29 0.36 5.46 -1.17
C SER A 29 -0.35 6.70 -0.61
N GLY A 30 -1.37 6.52 0.23
CA GLY A 30 -2.02 7.60 0.95
C GLY A 30 -1.11 8.24 1.99
N TYR A 31 -0.37 7.43 2.76
CA TYR A 31 0.59 7.94 3.74
C TYR A 31 1.71 8.73 3.08
N LEU A 32 2.28 8.20 1.99
CA LEU A 32 3.30 8.90 1.20
C LEU A 32 2.75 10.22 0.64
N ALA A 33 1.50 10.22 0.15
CA ALA A 33 0.84 11.42 -0.34
C ALA A 33 0.70 12.49 0.75
N ILE A 34 0.21 12.12 1.94
CA ILE A 34 0.05 13.03 3.07
C ILE A 34 1.40 13.54 3.56
N MET A 35 2.39 12.65 3.74
CA MET A 35 3.74 13.03 4.14
C MET A 35 4.37 14.01 3.13
N ALA A 36 4.18 13.78 1.84
CA ALA A 36 4.63 14.69 0.79
C ALA A 36 3.95 16.06 0.88
N LEU A 37 2.62 16.09 1.04
CA LEU A 37 1.87 17.34 1.15
C LEU A 37 2.30 18.18 2.37
N LEU A 38 2.65 17.53 3.46
CA LEU A 38 3.13 18.18 4.69
C LEU A 38 4.65 18.42 4.70
N GLY A 39 5.37 18.12 3.61
CA GLY A 39 6.79 18.43 3.48
C GLY A 39 7.72 17.54 4.29
N VAL A 40 7.28 16.32 4.67
CA VAL A 40 8.16 15.32 5.30
C VAL A 40 9.28 14.95 4.35
N SER A 41 10.52 14.82 4.85
CA SER A 41 11.67 14.50 4.01
C SER A 41 11.57 13.12 3.38
N ALA A 42 12.10 12.96 2.15
CA ALA A 42 12.08 11.70 1.42
C ALA A 42 12.73 10.54 2.20
N ALA A 43 13.76 10.84 2.98
CA ALA A 43 14.45 9.84 3.82
C ALA A 43 13.55 9.22 4.90
N LEU A 44 12.58 9.98 5.42
CA LEU A 44 11.63 9.52 6.45
C LEU A 44 10.38 8.87 5.86
N MET A 45 10.02 9.20 4.61
CA MET A 45 8.78 8.72 3.99
C MET A 45 8.73 7.21 3.84
N ARG A 46 9.79 6.63 3.28
CA ARG A 46 9.86 5.19 2.97
C ARG A 46 9.77 4.31 4.22
N PRO A 47 10.63 4.50 5.27
CA PRO A 47 10.51 3.71 6.50
C PRO A 47 9.17 3.89 7.19
N SER A 48 8.67 5.12 7.28
CA SER A 48 7.39 5.41 7.92
C SER A 48 6.23 4.73 7.19
N ALA A 49 6.19 4.79 5.85
CA ALA A 49 5.15 4.13 5.07
C ALA A 49 5.17 2.61 5.23
N LEU A 50 6.35 1.98 5.27
CA LEU A 50 6.49 0.53 5.48
C LEU A 50 6.01 0.13 6.87
N ILE A 51 6.37 0.86 7.93
CA ILE A 51 5.95 0.59 9.31
C ILE A 51 4.42 0.70 9.43
N LEU A 52 3.84 1.80 8.95
CA LEU A 52 2.38 2.00 8.97
C LEU A 52 1.64 0.92 8.17
N ASN A 53 2.21 0.51 7.03
CA ASN A 53 1.66 -0.57 6.23
C ASN A 53 1.65 -1.92 6.96
N VAL A 54 2.75 -2.27 7.64
CA VAL A 54 2.83 -3.52 8.43
C VAL A 54 1.68 -3.57 9.42
N LEU A 55 1.44 -2.48 10.16
CA LEU A 55 0.39 -2.43 11.18
C LEU A 55 -1.01 -2.58 10.57
N VAL A 56 -1.32 -1.79 9.54
CA VAL A 56 -2.66 -1.78 8.93
C VAL A 56 -2.91 -3.05 8.12
N ALA A 57 -1.90 -3.53 7.38
CA ALA A 57 -2.02 -4.75 6.59
C ALA A 57 -2.12 -6.02 7.47
N ALA A 58 -1.47 -6.04 8.63
CA ALA A 58 -1.66 -7.13 9.60
C ALA A 58 -3.11 -7.20 10.09
N LEU A 59 -3.70 -6.06 10.47
CA LEU A 59 -5.10 -5.97 10.87
C LEU A 59 -6.04 -6.42 9.74
N ALA A 60 -5.82 -5.90 8.54
CA ALA A 60 -6.62 -6.27 7.36
C ALA A 60 -6.49 -7.77 7.05
N THR A 61 -5.28 -8.33 7.11
CA THR A 61 -5.04 -9.76 6.90
C THR A 61 -5.85 -10.62 7.88
N ILE A 62 -5.78 -10.31 9.17
CA ILE A 62 -6.53 -11.05 10.20
C ILE A 62 -8.03 -11.00 9.90
N MET A 63 -8.54 -9.84 9.53
CA MET A 63 -9.97 -9.65 9.28
C MET A 63 -10.45 -10.37 8.02
N PHE A 64 -9.70 -10.30 6.91
CA PHE A 64 -10.05 -10.99 5.66
C PHE A 64 -9.91 -12.52 5.75
N VAL A 65 -8.88 -13.01 6.48
CA VAL A 65 -8.73 -14.46 6.74
C VAL A 65 -9.90 -14.97 7.57
N ARG A 66 -10.29 -14.26 8.64
CA ARG A 66 -11.45 -14.63 9.47
C ARG A 66 -12.78 -14.55 8.70
N ALA A 67 -12.87 -13.68 7.71
CA ALA A 67 -14.05 -13.57 6.85
C ALA A 67 -14.14 -14.67 5.77
N GLY A 68 -13.14 -15.55 5.65
CA GLY A 68 -13.14 -16.71 4.74
C GLY A 68 -12.88 -16.38 3.27
N PHE A 69 -12.46 -15.16 2.93
CA PHE A 69 -12.18 -14.75 1.54
C PHE A 69 -10.75 -15.04 1.11
N PHE A 70 -9.87 -15.41 2.04
CA PHE A 70 -8.45 -15.64 1.76
C PHE A 70 -8.23 -16.97 1.03
N ARG A 71 -7.41 -16.92 -0.05
CA ARG A 71 -6.99 -18.10 -0.83
C ARG A 71 -5.48 -18.14 -0.97
N TRP A 72 -4.85 -19.08 -0.29
CA TRP A 72 -3.39 -19.26 -0.33
C TRP A 72 -2.88 -19.50 -1.74
N GLN A 73 -3.63 -20.28 -2.54
CA GLN A 73 -3.26 -20.64 -3.92
C GLN A 73 -3.10 -19.40 -4.83
N LEU A 74 -3.79 -18.30 -4.51
CA LEU A 74 -3.66 -17.05 -5.25
C LEU A 74 -2.51 -16.17 -4.74
N LEU A 75 -2.03 -16.40 -3.51
CA LEU A 75 -1.00 -15.56 -2.88
C LEU A 75 0.42 -16.05 -3.15
N TRP A 76 0.68 -17.34 -2.88
CA TRP A 76 2.04 -17.89 -2.85
C TRP A 76 2.82 -17.72 -4.16
N PRO A 77 2.22 -17.78 -5.38
CA PRO A 77 2.99 -17.62 -6.61
C PRO A 77 3.63 -16.24 -6.76
N PHE A 78 3.00 -15.21 -6.20
CA PHE A 78 3.55 -13.86 -6.17
C PHE A 78 4.63 -13.71 -5.11
N LEU A 79 4.49 -14.37 -3.95
CA LEU A 79 5.40 -14.22 -2.80
C LEU A 79 6.79 -14.78 -3.05
N ILE A 80 6.92 -15.88 -3.82
CA ILE A 80 8.20 -16.54 -4.09
C ILE A 80 9.28 -15.54 -4.56
N THR A 81 8.90 -14.62 -5.41
CA THR A 81 9.81 -13.63 -6.00
C THR A 81 9.67 -12.27 -5.33
N SER A 82 8.47 -11.89 -4.91
CA SER A 82 8.26 -10.54 -4.37
C SER A 82 8.97 -10.32 -3.03
N ILE A 83 9.00 -11.30 -2.14
CA ILE A 83 9.68 -11.17 -0.85
C ILE A 83 11.18 -10.93 -1.03
N PRO A 84 11.95 -11.81 -1.74
CA PRO A 84 13.38 -11.54 -1.95
C PRO A 84 13.64 -10.25 -2.73
N CYS A 85 12.83 -9.94 -3.74
CA CYS A 85 12.96 -8.70 -4.48
C CYS A 85 12.67 -7.46 -3.62
N ALA A 86 11.66 -7.51 -2.75
CA ALA A 86 11.34 -6.40 -1.85
C ALA A 86 12.44 -6.19 -0.79
N PHE A 87 13.03 -7.28 -0.28
CA PHE A 87 14.16 -7.20 0.64
C PHE A 87 15.38 -6.57 -0.02
N LEU A 88 15.81 -7.08 -1.18
CA LEU A 88 16.97 -6.54 -1.92
C LEU A 88 16.76 -5.09 -2.32
N ALA A 89 15.58 -4.76 -2.83
CA ALA A 89 15.20 -3.39 -3.17
C ALA A 89 15.09 -2.50 -1.92
N GLY A 90 14.71 -3.07 -0.78
CA GLY A 90 14.72 -2.43 0.54
C GLY A 90 16.11 -2.02 0.98
N ALA A 91 17.09 -2.88 0.79
CA ALA A 91 18.50 -2.62 1.09
C ALA A 91 19.18 -1.66 0.10
N TYR A 92 18.53 -1.30 -0.99
CA TYR A 92 19.11 -0.41 -2.00
C TYR A 92 18.75 1.05 -1.73
N SER A 93 19.78 1.91 -1.64
CA SER A 93 19.61 3.37 -1.52
C SER A 93 19.46 3.97 -2.91
N ILE A 94 18.37 4.69 -3.12
CA ILE A 94 18.17 5.49 -4.35
C ILE A 94 18.27 6.97 -4.02
N ASN A 95 18.72 7.75 -4.99
CA ASN A 95 18.79 9.20 -4.84
C ASN A 95 17.38 9.82 -4.77
N GLU A 96 17.29 10.98 -4.14
CA GLU A 96 16.01 11.65 -3.89
C GLU A 96 15.20 11.94 -5.17
N PRO A 97 15.78 12.42 -6.29
CA PRO A 97 15.03 12.64 -7.52
C PRO A 97 14.43 11.35 -8.09
N THR A 98 15.17 10.24 -8.09
CA THR A 98 14.67 8.93 -8.56
C THR A 98 13.55 8.42 -7.65
N PHE A 99 13.71 8.56 -6.33
CA PHE A 99 12.67 8.21 -5.37
C PHE A 99 11.37 8.99 -5.61
N LYS A 100 11.46 10.31 -5.78
CA LYS A 100 10.31 11.17 -6.08
C LYS A 100 9.60 10.77 -7.37
N ARG A 101 10.36 10.48 -8.45
CA ARG A 101 9.80 10.02 -9.73
C ARG A 101 9.08 8.68 -9.62
N LEU A 102 9.67 7.72 -8.91
CA LEU A 102 9.06 6.41 -8.68
C LEU A 102 7.77 6.54 -7.86
N ILE A 103 7.75 7.36 -6.81
CA ILE A 103 6.53 7.64 -6.05
C ILE A 103 5.49 8.30 -6.96
N ALA A 104 5.83 9.34 -7.70
CA ALA A 104 4.91 10.02 -8.59
C ALA A 104 4.26 9.06 -9.59
N ALA A 105 5.07 8.24 -10.28
CA ALA A 105 4.58 7.22 -11.21
C ALA A 105 3.62 6.23 -10.53
N THR A 106 4.00 5.75 -9.33
CA THR A 106 3.17 4.80 -8.58
C THR A 106 1.86 5.42 -8.12
N LEU A 107 1.88 6.68 -7.64
CA LEU A 107 0.68 7.39 -7.23
C LEU A 107 -0.26 7.67 -8.41
N ILE A 108 0.27 7.97 -9.60
CA ILE A 108 -0.52 8.14 -10.84
C ILE A 108 -1.20 6.82 -11.19
N ILE A 109 -0.46 5.71 -11.24
CA ILE A 109 -1.03 4.38 -11.53
C ILE A 109 -2.12 4.04 -10.52
N ALA A 110 -1.86 4.28 -9.24
CA ALA A 110 -2.81 4.06 -8.16
C ALA A 110 -4.07 4.92 -8.32
N ALA A 111 -3.92 6.21 -8.63
CA ALA A 111 -5.01 7.14 -8.84
C ALA A 111 -5.88 6.75 -10.04
N VAL A 112 -5.27 6.51 -11.19
CA VAL A 112 -5.98 6.06 -12.42
C VAL A 112 -6.80 4.80 -12.10
N ARG A 113 -6.22 3.87 -11.35
CA ARG A 113 -6.90 2.64 -10.95
C ARG A 113 -8.13 2.89 -10.08
N MET A 114 -8.16 3.92 -9.25
CA MET A 114 -9.32 4.26 -8.42
C MET A 114 -10.53 4.69 -9.25
N PHE A 115 -10.33 5.19 -10.47
CA PHE A 115 -11.41 5.61 -11.39
C PHE A 115 -11.94 4.47 -12.27
N ILE A 116 -11.20 3.36 -12.44
CA ILE A 116 -11.63 2.23 -13.27
C ILE A 116 -12.69 1.40 -12.52
N PRO A 117 -13.91 1.22 -13.07
CA PRO A 117 -14.92 0.40 -12.44
C PRO A 117 -14.52 -1.08 -12.43
N GLN A 118 -14.89 -1.78 -11.36
CA GLN A 118 -14.76 -3.23 -11.29
C GLN A 118 -15.96 -3.88 -11.98
N ARG A 119 -15.70 -4.85 -12.87
CA ARG A 119 -16.73 -5.64 -13.54
C ARG A 119 -16.68 -7.08 -13.04
N ASP A 120 -17.84 -7.67 -12.84
CA ASP A 120 -17.96 -9.10 -12.59
C ASP A 120 -17.58 -9.85 -13.88
N ALA A 121 -16.74 -10.86 -13.75
CA ALA A 121 -16.24 -11.62 -14.88
C ALA A 121 -15.96 -13.07 -14.48
N VAL A 122 -16.01 -13.98 -15.46
CA VAL A 122 -15.63 -15.38 -15.27
C VAL A 122 -14.17 -15.46 -14.85
N ILE A 123 -13.93 -16.15 -13.73
CA ILE A 123 -12.57 -16.32 -13.16
C ILE A 123 -11.75 -17.26 -14.04
N ARG A 124 -10.51 -16.91 -14.29
CA ARG A 124 -9.53 -17.70 -15.03
C ARG A 124 -8.46 -18.27 -14.07
N PRO A 125 -7.86 -19.42 -14.41
CA PRO A 125 -6.75 -19.97 -13.62
C PRO A 125 -5.56 -19.00 -13.63
N LEU A 126 -4.86 -18.91 -12.49
CA LEU A 126 -3.65 -18.08 -12.34
C LEU A 126 -2.44 -18.79 -12.98
N PRO A 127 -1.78 -18.20 -14.00
CA PRO A 127 -0.55 -18.75 -14.54
C PRO A 127 0.61 -18.51 -13.57
N ILE A 128 1.11 -19.57 -12.92
CA ILE A 128 2.15 -19.47 -11.87
C ILE A 128 3.41 -18.74 -12.35
N PRO A 129 4.00 -19.04 -13.54
CA PRO A 129 5.20 -18.32 -13.97
C PRO A 129 4.99 -16.82 -14.14
N LEU A 130 3.83 -16.44 -14.72
CA LEU A 130 3.49 -15.03 -14.89
C LEU A 130 3.28 -14.32 -13.53
N ALA A 131 2.62 -15.01 -12.59
CA ALA A 131 2.42 -14.49 -11.25
C ALA A 131 3.76 -14.27 -10.52
N ALA A 132 4.73 -15.17 -10.69
CA ALA A 132 6.06 -15.02 -10.13
C ALA A 132 6.80 -13.80 -10.73
N VAL A 133 6.80 -13.64 -12.06
CA VAL A 133 7.43 -12.46 -12.70
C VAL A 133 6.80 -11.15 -12.19
N ILE A 134 5.49 -11.08 -12.17
CA ILE A 134 4.74 -9.92 -11.68
C ILE A 134 5.03 -9.68 -10.19
N GLY A 135 5.07 -10.74 -9.39
CA GLY A 135 5.43 -10.67 -7.98
C GLY A 135 6.78 -10.02 -7.77
N GLY A 136 7.80 -10.45 -8.52
CA GLY A 136 9.15 -9.86 -8.48
C GLY A 136 9.16 -8.36 -8.82
N LEU A 137 8.49 -7.96 -9.91
CA LEU A 137 8.40 -6.56 -10.32
C LEU A 137 7.71 -5.70 -9.25
N ILE A 138 6.58 -6.19 -8.71
CA ILE A 138 5.87 -5.50 -7.63
C ILE A 138 6.73 -5.46 -6.35
N GLY A 139 7.47 -6.54 -6.05
CA GLY A 139 8.40 -6.60 -4.93
C GLY A 139 9.49 -5.55 -5.01
N VAL A 140 10.14 -5.40 -6.17
CA VAL A 140 11.13 -4.33 -6.40
C VAL A 140 10.54 -2.95 -6.14
N LEU A 141 9.39 -2.63 -6.75
CA LEU A 141 8.71 -1.34 -6.53
C LEU A 141 8.30 -1.16 -5.06
N SER A 142 7.80 -2.22 -4.43
CA SER A 142 7.42 -2.20 -3.01
C SER A 142 8.62 -1.86 -2.11
N GLY A 143 9.75 -2.51 -2.33
CA GLY A 143 10.98 -2.27 -1.59
C GLY A 143 11.56 -0.88 -1.84
N LEU A 144 11.65 -0.42 -3.09
CA LEU A 144 12.23 0.89 -3.44
C LEU A 144 11.38 2.06 -2.94
N VAL A 145 10.07 1.98 -3.07
CA VAL A 145 9.14 3.10 -2.81
C VAL A 145 8.48 3.01 -1.43
N GLY A 146 8.37 1.81 -0.86
CA GLY A 146 7.70 1.61 0.42
C GLY A 146 6.18 1.47 0.35
N ILE A 147 5.61 1.08 -0.82
CA ILE A 147 4.14 1.00 -1.03
C ILE A 147 3.51 -0.34 -0.64
N GLY A 148 4.31 -1.36 -0.32
CA GLY A 148 3.80 -2.70 0.03
C GLY A 148 3.20 -3.50 -1.15
N GLY A 149 3.06 -2.90 -2.33
CA GLY A 149 2.68 -3.54 -3.59
C GLY A 149 1.21 -3.90 -3.80
N GLY A 150 0.36 -3.90 -2.79
CA GLY A 150 -1.03 -4.34 -2.91
C GLY A 150 -1.89 -3.48 -3.83
N ILE A 151 -1.57 -2.18 -3.92
CA ILE A 151 -2.27 -1.25 -4.82
C ILE A 151 -2.08 -1.62 -6.30
N LEU A 152 -1.01 -2.33 -6.62
CA LEU A 152 -0.72 -2.85 -7.95
C LEU A 152 -1.30 -4.26 -8.13
N LEU A 153 -1.18 -5.13 -7.11
CA LEU A 153 -1.61 -6.52 -7.17
C LEU A 153 -3.14 -6.65 -7.31
N THR A 154 -3.92 -5.97 -6.46
CA THR A 154 -5.39 -6.07 -6.47
C THR A 154 -5.99 -5.77 -7.85
N PRO A 155 -5.67 -4.62 -8.50
CA PRO A 155 -6.23 -4.33 -9.82
C PRO A 155 -5.80 -5.33 -10.87
N LEU A 156 -4.56 -5.79 -10.80
CA LEU A 156 -4.04 -6.74 -11.77
C LEU A 156 -4.78 -8.06 -11.70
N MET A 157 -5.01 -8.59 -10.47
CA MET A 157 -5.77 -9.82 -10.29
C MET A 157 -7.20 -9.70 -10.83
N ILE A 158 -7.85 -8.55 -10.64
CA ILE A 158 -9.21 -8.30 -11.14
C ILE A 158 -9.22 -8.14 -12.66
N LEU A 159 -8.28 -7.36 -13.23
CA LEU A 159 -8.20 -7.14 -14.68
C LEU A 159 -7.88 -8.42 -15.45
N CYS A 160 -6.98 -9.24 -14.91
CA CYS A 160 -6.65 -10.55 -15.47
C CYS A 160 -7.72 -11.63 -15.18
N ARG A 161 -8.74 -11.30 -14.39
CA ARG A 161 -9.82 -12.22 -13.98
C ARG A 161 -9.31 -13.40 -13.18
N TRP A 162 -8.26 -13.26 -12.39
CA TRP A 162 -7.70 -14.33 -11.54
C TRP A 162 -8.41 -14.45 -10.19
N ALA A 163 -9.08 -13.40 -9.75
CA ALA A 163 -9.81 -13.34 -8.49
C ALA A 163 -11.02 -12.42 -8.56
N THR A 164 -12.00 -12.68 -7.71
CA THR A 164 -13.07 -11.73 -7.42
C THR A 164 -12.52 -10.51 -6.66
N PRO A 165 -13.21 -9.37 -6.64
CA PRO A 165 -12.76 -8.19 -5.89
C PRO A 165 -12.49 -8.46 -4.41
N ARG A 166 -13.31 -9.32 -3.76
CA ARG A 166 -13.14 -9.71 -2.35
C ARG A 166 -11.94 -10.61 -2.12
N GLU A 167 -11.74 -11.61 -2.99
CA GLU A 167 -10.56 -12.47 -2.94
C GLU A 167 -9.28 -11.69 -3.22
N ALA A 168 -9.29 -10.80 -4.22
CA ALA A 168 -8.15 -9.95 -4.54
C ALA A 168 -7.76 -9.06 -3.37
N ALA A 169 -8.72 -8.45 -2.66
CA ALA A 169 -8.47 -7.68 -1.45
C ALA A 169 -7.90 -8.55 -0.31
N ALA A 170 -8.49 -9.75 -0.11
CA ALA A 170 -8.06 -10.70 0.91
C ALA A 170 -6.65 -11.27 0.68
N VAL A 171 -6.23 -11.39 -0.58
CA VAL A 171 -4.87 -11.83 -0.97
C VAL A 171 -3.89 -10.66 -0.91
N SER A 172 -4.33 -9.45 -1.25
CA SER A 172 -3.45 -8.27 -1.24
C SER A 172 -3.04 -7.84 0.16
N ALA A 173 -3.89 -8.02 1.17
CA ALA A 173 -3.54 -7.63 2.54
C ALA A 173 -2.30 -8.38 3.07
N PRO A 174 -2.23 -9.74 3.09
CA PRO A 174 -1.01 -10.46 3.47
C PRO A 174 0.16 -10.24 2.50
N PHE A 175 -0.09 -10.00 1.22
CA PHE A 175 0.95 -9.61 0.27
C PHE A 175 1.62 -8.29 0.66
N ILE A 176 0.82 -7.26 1.01
CA ILE A 176 1.31 -5.97 1.51
C ILE A 176 2.12 -6.18 2.79
N LEU A 177 1.59 -6.95 3.74
CA LEU A 177 2.24 -7.23 5.01
C LEU A 177 3.64 -7.82 4.79
N LEU A 178 3.72 -8.91 4.03
CA LEU A 178 4.97 -9.65 3.84
C LEU A 178 6.00 -8.85 3.02
N ASN A 179 5.57 -8.14 1.99
CA ASN A 179 6.45 -7.26 1.22
C ASN A 179 6.91 -6.03 2.01
N SER A 180 6.05 -5.48 2.88
CA SER A 180 6.44 -4.37 3.75
C SER A 180 7.43 -4.81 4.82
N LEU A 181 7.25 -6.01 5.41
CA LEU A 181 8.22 -6.60 6.32
C LEU A 181 9.56 -6.89 5.62
N ALA A 182 9.52 -7.45 4.41
CA ALA A 182 10.73 -7.73 3.63
C ALA A 182 11.46 -6.42 3.25
N GLY A 183 10.75 -5.42 2.74
CA GLY A 183 11.32 -4.11 2.42
C GLY A 183 11.88 -3.39 3.63
N LEU A 184 11.20 -3.47 4.78
CA LEU A 184 11.68 -2.92 6.06
C LEU A 184 12.92 -3.67 6.55
N GLY A 185 12.95 -5.01 6.42
CA GLY A 185 14.12 -5.83 6.74
C GLY A 185 15.33 -5.46 5.89
N GLY A 186 15.14 -5.24 4.58
CA GLY A 186 16.19 -4.72 3.70
C GLY A 186 16.66 -3.32 4.09
N LEU A 187 15.71 -2.43 4.44
CA LEU A 187 16.03 -1.06 4.86
C LEU A 187 16.79 -1.03 6.20
N LEU A 188 16.49 -1.96 7.12
CA LEU A 188 17.23 -2.10 8.38
C LEU A 188 18.72 -2.41 8.16
N SER A 189 19.08 -3.11 7.09
CA SER A 189 20.49 -3.45 6.79
C SER A 189 21.34 -2.23 6.43
N ILE A 190 20.73 -1.15 5.95
CA ILE A 190 21.40 0.12 5.61
C ILE A 190 21.19 1.22 6.65
N GLY A 191 20.32 0.97 7.63
CA GLY A 191 19.96 1.90 8.69
C GLY A 191 18.95 2.97 8.24
N PHE A 192 18.08 3.37 9.15
CA PHE A 192 17.16 4.49 8.97
C PHE A 192 16.78 5.12 10.33
N VAL A 193 16.26 6.33 10.28
CA VAL A 193 15.84 7.07 11.47
C VAL A 193 14.34 6.90 11.66
N VAL A 194 13.92 6.71 12.91
CA VAL A 194 12.50 6.68 13.31
C VAL A 194 12.22 7.95 14.10
N GLU A 195 11.35 8.77 13.59
CA GLU A 195 10.95 10.01 14.24
C GLU A 195 9.88 9.76 15.33
N PRO A 196 9.86 10.50 16.41
CA PRO A 196 8.91 10.31 17.53
C PRO A 196 7.43 10.44 17.11
N TRP A 197 7.11 11.25 16.11
CA TRP A 197 5.74 11.40 15.61
C TRP A 197 5.18 10.10 15.01
N LEU A 198 6.05 9.17 14.58
CA LEU A 198 5.62 7.91 13.98
C LEU A 198 4.85 7.02 14.97
N TRP A 199 5.11 7.11 16.26
CA TRP A 199 4.34 6.40 17.28
C TRP A 199 2.88 6.85 17.31
N TRP A 200 2.65 8.17 17.27
CA TRP A 200 1.29 8.74 17.19
C TRP A 200 0.62 8.41 15.88
N ALA A 201 1.35 8.50 14.76
CA ALA A 201 0.86 8.10 13.45
C ALA A 201 0.48 6.61 13.40
N SER A 202 1.26 5.74 14.06
CA SER A 202 0.99 4.31 14.18
C SER A 202 -0.31 4.05 14.97
N ALA A 203 -0.52 4.74 16.06
CA ALA A 203 -1.77 4.65 16.82
C ALA A 203 -2.97 5.11 15.97
N GLY A 204 -2.86 6.25 15.28
CA GLY A 204 -3.86 6.73 14.35
C GLY A 204 -4.14 5.75 13.21
N ALA A 205 -3.11 5.16 12.62
CA ALA A 205 -3.24 4.17 11.55
C ALA A 205 -3.94 2.88 12.03
N ILE A 206 -3.64 2.40 13.25
CA ILE A 206 -4.32 1.25 13.85
C ILE A 206 -5.82 1.55 14.04
N VAL A 207 -6.16 2.69 14.62
CA VAL A 207 -7.57 3.09 14.83
C VAL A 207 -8.30 3.21 13.49
N GLY A 208 -7.72 3.93 12.53
CA GLY A 208 -8.28 4.06 11.19
C GLY A 208 -8.41 2.71 10.49
N GLY A 209 -7.38 1.89 10.54
CA GLY A 209 -7.37 0.54 9.95
C GLY A 209 -8.46 -0.37 10.51
N LEU A 210 -8.69 -0.34 11.82
CA LEU A 210 -9.76 -1.10 12.48
C LEU A 210 -11.16 -0.63 12.03
N ILE A 211 -11.38 0.68 11.98
CA ILE A 211 -12.65 1.27 11.52
C ILE A 211 -12.91 0.87 10.06
N GLY A 212 -11.92 1.11 9.19
CA GLY A 212 -12.03 0.86 7.76
C GLY A 212 -12.24 -0.60 7.40
N SER A 213 -11.47 -1.50 8.03
CA SER A 213 -11.59 -2.94 7.80
C SER A 213 -12.96 -3.50 8.22
N ARG A 214 -13.49 -3.04 9.36
CA ARG A 214 -14.85 -3.42 9.79
C ARG A 214 -15.92 -2.94 8.82
N TRP A 215 -15.74 -1.74 8.29
CA TRP A 215 -16.66 -1.20 7.30
C TRP A 215 -16.61 -1.96 5.97
N SER A 216 -15.42 -2.36 5.52
CA SER A 216 -15.22 -3.14 4.29
C SER A 216 -16.04 -4.43 4.25
N ILE A 217 -16.11 -5.14 5.37
CA ILE A 217 -16.82 -6.41 5.45
C ILE A 217 -18.34 -6.21 5.39
N ARG A 218 -18.85 -5.06 5.87
CA ARG A 218 -20.28 -4.78 5.99
C ARG A 218 -20.89 -4.03 4.80
N SER A 219 -20.09 -3.28 4.03
CA SER A 219 -20.60 -2.34 3.04
C SER A 219 -20.35 -2.79 1.60
N GLY A 220 -21.34 -2.55 0.73
CA GLY A 220 -21.26 -2.74 -0.72
C GLY A 220 -20.40 -1.65 -1.41
N SER A 221 -20.72 -1.32 -2.66
CA SER A 221 -19.96 -0.39 -3.52
C SER A 221 -19.62 0.95 -2.86
N GLN A 222 -18.32 1.29 -2.82
CA GLN A 222 -17.76 2.53 -2.24
C GLN A 222 -17.16 3.42 -3.35
N LEU A 223 -17.87 3.62 -4.44
CA LEU A 223 -17.36 4.29 -5.63
C LEU A 223 -16.90 5.72 -5.38
N TRP A 224 -17.68 6.49 -4.60
CA TRP A 224 -17.33 7.89 -4.27
C TRP A 224 -16.04 7.99 -3.45
N LEU A 225 -15.85 7.07 -2.52
CA LEU A 225 -14.67 6.99 -1.67
C LEU A 225 -13.40 6.72 -2.49
N ARG A 226 -13.49 5.77 -3.43
CA ARG A 226 -12.39 5.46 -4.36
C ARG A 226 -12.04 6.66 -5.22
N ARG A 227 -13.03 7.42 -5.71
CA ARG A 227 -12.80 8.63 -6.49
C ARG A 227 -12.12 9.72 -5.67
N ALA A 228 -12.57 9.95 -4.42
CA ALA A 228 -11.93 10.91 -3.51
C ALA A 228 -10.46 10.55 -3.24
N LEU A 229 -10.16 9.27 -2.98
CA LEU A 229 -8.78 8.78 -2.85
C LEU A 229 -7.97 9.02 -4.13
N GLY A 230 -8.54 8.75 -5.31
CA GLY A 230 -7.89 8.99 -6.59
C GLY A 230 -7.48 10.46 -6.76
N ILE A 231 -8.33 11.40 -6.36
CA ILE A 231 -8.03 12.85 -6.42
C ILE A 231 -6.86 13.20 -5.50
N VAL A 232 -6.87 12.73 -4.25
CA VAL A 232 -5.76 12.98 -3.30
C VAL A 232 -4.44 12.45 -3.83
N LEU A 233 -4.45 11.24 -4.42
CA LEU A 233 -3.25 10.63 -5.02
C LEU A 233 -2.73 11.45 -6.22
N LEU A 234 -3.62 11.98 -7.07
CA LEU A 234 -3.22 12.84 -8.20
C LEU A 234 -2.59 14.15 -7.72
N VAL A 235 -3.17 14.79 -6.71
CA VAL A 235 -2.60 16.02 -6.14
C VAL A 235 -1.20 15.77 -5.57
N ALA A 236 -1.01 14.67 -4.85
CA ALA A 236 0.30 14.30 -4.32
C ALA A 236 1.31 13.94 -5.43
N ALA A 237 0.88 13.19 -6.44
CA ALA A 237 1.72 12.86 -7.60
C ALA A 237 2.19 14.12 -8.33
N PHE A 238 1.30 15.07 -8.55
CA PHE A 238 1.61 16.35 -9.17
C PHE A 238 2.66 17.14 -8.37
N LYS A 239 2.53 17.18 -7.03
CA LYS A 239 3.54 17.79 -6.17
C LYS A 239 4.92 17.13 -6.37
N PHE A 240 4.99 15.80 -6.41
CA PHE A 240 6.27 15.10 -6.63
C PHE A 240 6.88 15.37 -8.01
N VAL A 241 6.05 15.48 -9.05
CA VAL A 241 6.53 15.80 -10.42
C VAL A 241 7.15 17.19 -10.47
N ILE A 242 6.56 18.18 -9.78
CA ILE A 242 7.08 19.56 -9.78
C ILE A 242 8.34 19.68 -8.93
N THR A 243 8.47 18.86 -7.87
CA THR A 243 9.61 18.97 -6.92
C THR A 243 10.73 17.98 -7.20
N SER A 244 10.64 17.16 -8.27
CA SER A 244 11.69 16.25 -8.74
C SER A 244 12.55 16.90 -9.79
#